data_ff5bfd0bbd4977f45099761e5f34a78a
#
_entry.id   ff5bfd0bbd4977f45099761e5f34a78a
#
_cell.length_a   1.000
_cell.length_b   1.000
_cell.length_c   1.000
_cell.angle_alpha   90.00
_cell.angle_beta   90.00
_cell.angle_gamma   90.00
#
_symmetry.space_group_name_H-M   'P 1'
#
loop_
_entity.id
_entity.type
_entity.pdbx_description
1 polymer ?
#
loop_
_entity_poly.entity_id
_entity_poly.type
_entity_poly.pdbx_seq_one_letter_code
_entity_poly.pdbx_strand_id
1 'polypeptide(L)'
;DLIRKYPILQGGFDWDFVDQALHRKIVKPMSILPYRLNNEELRKIEYTYGGDYNKYDPSDNNFNCNGIIGPDRQLNPHAYEVAYQYQNIWAKMVSAETGQVNVYNENFFRDLSNYALAWSLEEDGVETQNGTIADLDVPAQQTRTYTIPYDRSKITGKEVFLNIDFRLKNSEPLMTAGQIVAYAQLPVVTKQACKGDCSKMLAEGHGKKKMKLAAKKDNVVAVTTPNLTFKLDRTTG
;
A
#
# COMPACT_ATOMS: atom_id res chain seq x y z
N ASP A 1 6.75 2.28 -13.65
CA ASP A 1 6.36 1.51 -14.86
C ASP A 1 6.94 2.07 -16.16
N LEU A 2 6.88 3.40 -16.41
CA LEU A 2 7.40 3.98 -17.65
C LEU A 2 8.91 3.78 -17.81
N ILE A 3 9.68 3.93 -16.75
CA ILE A 3 11.14 3.73 -16.74
C ILE A 3 11.47 2.28 -17.11
N ARG A 4 10.75 1.30 -16.57
CA ARG A 4 10.92 -0.12 -16.92
C ARG A 4 10.48 -0.44 -18.35
N LYS A 5 9.49 0.30 -18.87
CA LYS A 5 8.91 0.06 -20.20
C LYS A 5 9.76 0.65 -21.34
N TYR A 6 10.40 1.79 -21.11
CA TYR A 6 11.10 2.54 -22.15
C TYR A 6 12.59 2.63 -21.83
N PRO A 7 13.46 1.89 -22.56
CA PRO A 7 14.91 1.87 -22.30
C PRO A 7 15.62 3.23 -22.37
N ILE A 8 15.01 4.20 -23.04
CA ILE A 8 15.54 5.57 -23.13
C ILE A 8 15.40 6.33 -21.79
N LEU A 9 14.48 5.90 -20.91
CA LEU A 9 14.28 6.51 -19.61
C LEU A 9 15.22 5.85 -18.61
N GLN A 10 16.17 6.60 -18.07
CA GLN A 10 17.20 6.06 -17.19
C GLN A 10 16.86 6.16 -15.70
N GLY A 11 15.84 6.91 -15.35
CA GLY A 11 15.41 7.06 -13.96
C GLY A 11 14.77 8.40 -13.68
N GLY A 12 14.62 8.74 -12.41
CA GLY A 12 14.09 9.98 -11.87
C GLY A 12 14.57 10.14 -10.43
N PHE A 13 14.41 11.34 -9.90
CA PHE A 13 14.75 11.67 -8.52
C PHE A 13 13.50 12.19 -7.83
N ASP A 14 13.21 11.65 -6.65
CA ASP A 14 12.16 12.19 -5.79
C ASP A 14 12.71 13.36 -4.99
N TRP A 15 11.99 14.46 -5.02
CA TRP A 15 12.27 15.61 -4.20
C TRP A 15 11.13 15.80 -3.20
N ASP A 16 11.27 15.39 -1.96
CA ASP A 16 12.47 15.10 -1.18
C ASP A 16 12.35 13.70 -0.52
N PHE A 17 13.44 13.13 -0.02
CA PHE A 17 13.36 11.90 0.76
C PHE A 17 12.83 12.18 2.18
N VAL A 18 13.36 13.20 2.86
CA VAL A 18 12.92 13.64 4.18
C VAL A 18 12.29 15.01 4.06
N ASP A 19 11.13 15.20 4.67
CA ASP A 19 10.48 16.51 4.77
C ASP A 19 11.46 17.60 5.23
N GLN A 20 11.51 18.71 4.49
CA GLN A 20 12.30 19.91 4.85
C GLN A 20 11.60 20.69 5.95
N ALA A 21 11.48 20.11 7.12
CA ALA A 21 10.80 20.69 8.26
C ALA A 21 11.42 20.26 9.59
N LEU A 22 11.07 20.97 10.64
CA LEU A 22 11.45 20.68 12.01
C LEU A 22 10.20 20.60 12.89
N HIS A 23 10.26 19.84 13.97
CA HIS A 23 9.23 19.92 15.01
C HIS A 23 9.57 21.04 15.98
N ARG A 24 8.64 21.97 16.17
CA ARG A 24 8.78 23.03 17.19
C ARG A 24 8.54 22.48 18.59
N LYS A 25 7.61 21.53 18.76
CA LYS A 25 7.31 20.85 20.01
C LYS A 25 7.18 19.36 19.80
N ILE A 26 7.98 18.58 20.51
CA ILE A 26 7.76 17.15 20.67
C ILE A 26 6.93 16.99 21.94
N VAL A 27 5.64 16.75 21.79
CA VAL A 27 4.72 16.61 22.93
C VAL A 27 4.77 15.24 23.57
N LYS A 28 5.16 14.23 22.81
CA LYS A 28 5.46 12.85 23.25
C LYS A 28 6.43 12.20 22.27
N PRO A 29 7.21 11.17 22.71
CA PRO A 29 7.87 10.29 21.75
C PRO A 29 6.81 9.74 20.80
N MET A 30 6.95 10.01 19.52
CA MET A 30 5.97 9.56 18.53
C MET A 30 5.99 8.03 18.46
N SER A 31 4.84 7.43 18.42
CA SER A 31 4.74 6.02 18.11
C SER A 31 5.27 5.80 16.69
N ILE A 32 5.87 4.66 16.46
CA ILE A 32 6.58 4.28 15.23
C ILE A 32 5.71 4.36 13.96
N LEU A 33 4.39 4.60 14.09
CA LEU A 33 3.45 4.54 12.97
C LEU A 33 2.49 5.74 13.00
N PRO A 34 2.72 6.79 12.19
CA PRO A 34 1.93 8.04 12.20
C PRO A 34 0.44 7.82 11.91
N TYR A 35 0.07 6.80 11.13
CA TYR A 35 -1.34 6.49 10.87
C TYR A 35 -2.09 5.92 12.09
N ARG A 36 -1.39 5.61 13.19
CA ARG A 36 -2.00 5.22 14.47
C ARG A 36 -2.28 6.39 15.39
N LEU A 37 -1.79 7.59 15.05
CA LEU A 37 -2.13 8.79 15.79
C LEU A 37 -3.57 9.17 15.47
N ASN A 38 -4.35 9.46 16.51
CA ASN A 38 -5.67 10.02 16.30
C ASN A 38 -5.56 11.50 15.86
N ASN A 39 -6.65 12.04 15.31
CA ASN A 39 -6.67 13.42 14.81
C ASN A 39 -6.33 14.47 15.88
N GLU A 40 -6.58 14.20 17.14
CA GLU A 40 -6.29 15.11 18.25
C GLU A 40 -4.78 15.14 18.56
N GLU A 41 -4.11 13.99 18.47
CA GLU A 41 -2.66 13.90 18.64
C GLU A 41 -1.93 14.53 17.47
N LEU A 42 -2.38 14.30 16.24
CA LEU A 42 -1.81 14.91 15.03
C LEU A 42 -1.91 16.45 15.07
N ARG A 43 -2.98 17.01 15.57
CA ARG A 43 -3.16 18.47 15.73
C ARG A 43 -2.18 19.11 16.73
N LYS A 44 -1.51 18.32 17.57
CA LYS A 44 -0.51 18.80 18.54
C LYS A 44 0.91 18.87 17.95
N ILE A 45 1.12 18.32 16.75
CA ILE A 45 2.39 18.35 16.05
C ILE A 45 2.45 19.64 15.25
N GLU A 46 3.46 20.43 15.51
CA GLU A 46 3.73 21.66 14.75
C GLU A 46 4.99 21.46 13.92
N TYR A 47 4.82 21.46 12.60
CA TYR A 47 5.93 21.45 11.66
C TYR A 47 6.32 22.88 11.31
N THR A 48 7.60 23.15 11.33
CA THR A 48 8.16 24.47 11.06
C THR A 48 9.34 24.39 10.12
N TYR A 49 9.62 25.47 9.41
CA TYR A 49 10.76 25.56 8.49
C TYR A 49 11.35 26.97 8.51
N GLY A 50 12.38 27.26 7.69
CA GLY A 50 13.15 28.50 7.72
C GLY A 50 12.35 29.79 7.86
N GLY A 51 11.26 29.96 7.09
CA GLY A 51 10.41 31.15 7.16
C GLY A 51 9.67 31.36 8.48
N ASP A 52 9.56 30.34 9.33
CA ASP A 52 8.98 30.45 10.68
C ASP A 52 9.96 31.01 11.71
N TYR A 53 11.27 30.97 11.41
CA TYR A 53 12.33 31.35 12.33
C TYR A 53 12.88 32.73 12.09
N ASN A 54 12.73 33.27 10.87
CA ASN A 54 13.12 34.65 10.60
C ASN A 54 12.21 35.26 9.51
N LYS A 55 12.14 36.59 9.48
CA LYS A 55 11.32 37.36 8.53
C LYS A 55 12.18 38.19 7.55
N TYR A 56 13.48 38.02 7.56
CA TYR A 56 14.42 38.87 6.83
C TYR A 56 14.86 38.17 5.54
N ASP A 57 15.11 36.86 5.61
CA ASP A 57 15.60 36.10 4.48
C ASP A 57 14.45 35.63 3.59
N PRO A 58 14.71 35.49 2.29
CA PRO A 58 13.75 34.88 1.38
C PRO A 58 13.28 33.53 1.90
N SER A 59 12.02 33.24 1.70
CA SER A 59 11.38 31.98 2.09
C SER A 59 10.58 31.44 0.92
N ASP A 60 10.61 30.15 0.71
CA ASP A 60 9.79 29.45 -0.29
C ASP A 60 8.32 29.30 0.13
N ASN A 61 7.90 30.03 1.15
CA ASN A 61 6.55 30.05 1.70
C ASN A 61 6.05 28.65 2.10
N ASN A 62 5.13 28.05 1.33
CA ASN A 62 4.56 26.74 1.59
C ASN A 62 5.30 25.59 0.94
N PHE A 63 6.49 25.82 0.36
CA PHE A 63 7.29 24.77 -0.27
C PHE A 63 8.15 24.05 0.78
N ASN A 64 7.48 23.23 1.59
CA ASN A 64 8.06 22.40 2.64
C ASN A 64 7.21 21.14 2.81
N CYS A 65 7.61 20.21 3.69
CA CYS A 65 6.89 18.95 3.98
C CYS A 65 6.53 18.18 2.70
N ASN A 66 7.47 18.11 1.77
CA ASN A 66 7.32 17.47 0.46
C ASN A 66 8.10 16.15 0.35
N GLY A 67 8.55 15.62 1.49
CA GLY A 67 9.32 14.38 1.58
C GLY A 67 8.50 13.12 1.56
N ILE A 68 9.18 12.01 1.26
CA ILE A 68 8.63 10.65 1.35
C ILE A 68 8.42 10.26 2.81
N ILE A 69 9.25 10.76 3.71
CA ILE A 69 9.15 10.56 5.16
C ILE A 69 9.13 11.89 5.90
N GLY A 70 8.52 11.91 7.07
CA GLY A 70 8.45 13.08 7.94
C GLY A 70 9.82 13.50 8.50
N PRO A 71 9.94 14.74 9.06
CA PRO A 71 11.18 15.23 9.62
C PRO A 71 11.64 14.44 10.84
N ASP A 72 10.73 13.76 11.52
CA ASP A 72 10.95 12.81 12.62
C ASP A 72 11.22 11.37 12.17
N ARG A 73 11.37 11.17 10.85
CA ARG A 73 11.61 9.88 10.20
C ARG A 73 10.40 8.93 10.22
N GLN A 74 9.20 9.43 10.50
CA GLN A 74 7.97 8.65 10.33
C GLN A 74 7.62 8.55 8.84
N LEU A 75 7.07 7.39 8.44
CA LEU A 75 6.67 7.16 7.07
C LEU A 75 5.42 7.97 6.73
N ASN A 76 5.47 8.74 5.68
CA ASN A 76 4.27 9.31 5.08
C ASN A 76 3.49 8.20 4.33
N PRO A 77 2.18 8.33 4.12
CA PRO A 77 1.39 7.28 3.47
C PRO A 77 1.92 6.82 2.11
N HIS A 78 2.47 7.72 1.32
CA HIS A 78 3.04 7.41 0.00
C HIS A 78 4.39 6.68 0.06
N ALA A 79 5.06 6.64 1.22
CA ALA A 79 6.30 5.88 1.39
C ALA A 79 6.11 4.38 1.12
N TYR A 80 4.93 3.84 1.42
CA TYR A 80 4.61 2.43 1.14
C TYR A 80 4.53 2.15 -0.35
N GLU A 81 3.92 3.07 -1.12
CA GLU A 81 3.87 2.93 -2.58
C GLU A 81 5.27 3.08 -3.20
N VAL A 82 6.07 4.02 -2.69
CA VAL A 82 7.47 4.16 -3.13
C VAL A 82 8.25 2.88 -2.86
N ALA A 83 8.14 2.29 -1.66
CA ALA A 83 8.78 1.03 -1.31
C ALA A 83 8.36 -0.11 -2.25
N TYR A 84 7.06 -0.19 -2.59
CA TYR A 84 6.55 -1.17 -3.55
C TYR A 84 7.13 -0.96 -4.95
N GLN A 85 7.18 0.27 -5.43
CA GLN A 85 7.68 0.57 -6.78
C GLN A 85 9.21 0.39 -6.92
N TYR A 86 9.95 0.55 -5.82
CA TYR A 86 11.41 0.41 -5.80
C TYR A 86 11.90 -1.00 -5.43
N GLN A 87 11.00 -1.94 -5.17
CA GLN A 87 11.42 -3.33 -4.93
C GLN A 87 12.04 -3.96 -6.19
N ASN A 88 12.98 -4.88 -5.98
CA ASN A 88 13.73 -5.55 -7.05
C ASN A 88 13.35 -7.02 -7.22
N ILE A 89 12.31 -7.49 -6.56
CA ILE A 89 11.79 -8.85 -6.69
C ILE A 89 10.30 -8.76 -6.96
N TRP A 90 9.85 -9.41 -8.03
CA TRP A 90 8.48 -9.32 -8.50
C TRP A 90 7.86 -10.71 -8.57
N ALA A 91 6.63 -10.83 -8.11
CA ALA A 91 5.85 -12.06 -8.25
C ALA A 91 4.63 -11.81 -9.13
N LYS A 92 4.31 -12.78 -9.99
CA LYS A 92 3.15 -12.74 -10.87
C LYS A 92 2.48 -14.11 -10.93
N MET A 93 1.17 -14.16 -10.74
CA MET A 93 0.39 -15.38 -10.88
C MET A 93 0.46 -15.90 -12.31
N VAL A 94 0.82 -17.17 -12.46
CA VAL A 94 0.77 -17.92 -13.72
C VAL A 94 -0.51 -18.74 -13.76
N SER A 95 -0.78 -19.49 -12.68
CA SER A 95 -1.97 -20.33 -12.57
C SER A 95 -2.42 -20.43 -11.11
N ALA A 96 -3.56 -19.88 -10.81
CA ALA A 96 -4.19 -20.04 -9.50
C ALA A 96 -4.69 -21.48 -9.25
N GLU A 97 -4.95 -22.25 -10.31
CA GLU A 97 -5.37 -23.65 -10.22
C GLU A 97 -4.26 -24.54 -9.67
N THR A 98 -3.03 -24.29 -10.10
CA THR A 98 -1.85 -25.10 -9.74
C THR A 98 -0.93 -24.41 -8.74
N GLY A 99 -1.27 -23.20 -8.29
CA GLY A 99 -0.44 -22.40 -7.40
C GLY A 99 0.87 -21.90 -8.03
N GLN A 100 0.95 -21.86 -9.37
CA GLN A 100 2.18 -21.45 -10.05
C GLN A 100 2.32 -19.92 -10.07
N VAL A 101 3.50 -19.47 -9.63
CA VAL A 101 3.88 -18.07 -9.56
C VAL A 101 5.25 -17.89 -10.21
N ASN A 102 5.37 -16.93 -11.11
CA ASN A 102 6.66 -16.49 -11.62
C ASN A 102 7.28 -15.49 -10.63
N VAL A 103 8.53 -15.74 -10.27
CA VAL A 103 9.37 -14.82 -9.50
C VAL A 103 10.43 -14.26 -10.44
N TYR A 104 10.41 -12.95 -10.64
CA TYR A 104 11.40 -12.22 -11.43
C TYR A 104 12.36 -11.48 -10.51
N ASN A 105 13.66 -11.71 -10.72
CA ASN A 105 14.74 -11.02 -10.04
C ASN A 105 15.21 -9.83 -10.89
N GLU A 106 14.82 -8.61 -10.50
CA GLU A 106 15.21 -7.37 -11.20
C GLU A 106 16.62 -6.86 -10.78
N ASN A 107 17.30 -7.50 -9.82
CA ASN A 107 18.66 -7.16 -9.48
C ASN A 107 19.61 -7.45 -10.65
N PHE A 108 20.62 -6.61 -10.82
CA PHE A 108 21.62 -6.79 -11.90
C PHE A 108 22.80 -7.68 -11.52
N PHE A 109 23.15 -7.73 -10.21
CA PHE A 109 24.43 -8.30 -9.77
C PHE A 109 24.30 -9.33 -8.65
N ARG A 110 23.07 -9.71 -8.27
CA ARG A 110 22.83 -10.68 -7.20
C ARG A 110 21.68 -11.61 -7.54
N ASP A 111 21.81 -12.85 -7.11
CA ASP A 111 20.72 -13.83 -7.13
C ASP A 111 19.79 -13.68 -5.91
N LEU A 112 18.80 -14.56 -5.80
CA LEU A 112 17.87 -14.57 -4.68
C LEU A 112 18.22 -15.60 -3.60
N SER A 113 19.43 -16.15 -3.55
CA SER A 113 19.80 -17.19 -2.58
C SER A 113 19.72 -16.75 -1.12
N ASN A 114 19.90 -15.44 -0.84
CA ASN A 114 19.74 -14.86 0.52
C ASN A 114 18.29 -14.48 0.86
N TYR A 115 17.32 -14.87 0.04
CA TYR A 115 15.91 -14.59 0.31
C TYR A 115 15.10 -15.86 0.47
N ALA A 116 14.04 -15.79 1.25
CA ALA A 116 12.98 -16.79 1.34
C ALA A 116 11.66 -16.16 0.89
N LEU A 117 10.79 -16.97 0.28
CA LEU A 117 9.44 -16.59 -0.08
C LEU A 117 8.50 -17.12 1.01
N ALA A 118 8.00 -16.23 1.86
CA ALA A 118 6.90 -16.54 2.76
C ALA A 118 5.59 -16.23 2.02
N TRP A 119 4.59 -17.07 2.22
CA TRP A 119 3.28 -16.88 1.59
C TRP A 119 2.16 -17.12 2.58
N SER A 120 1.04 -16.42 2.38
CA SER A 120 -0.21 -16.72 3.06
C SER A 120 -1.39 -16.60 2.11
N LEU A 121 -2.40 -17.43 2.33
CA LEU A 121 -3.66 -17.37 1.63
C LEU A 121 -4.69 -16.68 2.53
N GLU A 122 -5.25 -15.60 2.03
CA GLU A 122 -6.25 -14.78 2.73
C GLU A 122 -7.60 -14.95 2.06
N GLU A 123 -8.59 -15.44 2.79
CA GLU A 123 -9.96 -15.65 2.33
C GLU A 123 -10.90 -14.68 3.05
N ASP A 124 -11.60 -13.83 2.29
CA ASP A 124 -12.52 -12.80 2.82
C ASP A 124 -11.92 -11.99 4.00
N GLY A 125 -10.61 -11.70 3.94
CA GLY A 125 -9.87 -10.92 4.95
C GLY A 125 -9.30 -11.74 6.11
N VAL A 126 -9.35 -13.07 6.05
CA VAL A 126 -8.81 -13.97 7.10
C VAL A 126 -7.74 -14.89 6.51
N GLU A 127 -6.56 -14.94 7.14
CA GLU A 127 -5.52 -15.91 6.77
C GLU A 127 -5.98 -17.33 7.10
N THR A 128 -5.93 -18.21 6.09
CA THR A 128 -6.39 -19.61 6.22
C THR A 128 -5.29 -20.64 6.01
N GLN A 129 -4.29 -20.31 5.20
CA GLN A 129 -3.14 -21.16 4.92
C GLN A 129 -1.89 -20.31 4.82
N ASN A 130 -0.72 -20.86 5.19
CA ASN A 130 0.57 -20.19 5.04
C ASN A 130 1.71 -21.20 4.89
N GLY A 131 2.87 -20.69 4.51
CA GLY A 131 4.08 -21.48 4.40
C GLY A 131 5.28 -20.66 3.91
N THR A 132 6.37 -21.37 3.69
CA THR A 132 7.62 -20.74 3.22
C THR A 132 8.34 -21.63 2.23
N ILE A 133 8.85 -21.03 1.15
CA ILE A 133 9.84 -21.61 0.25
C ILE A 133 11.18 -21.00 0.63
N ALA A 134 12.05 -21.79 1.26
CA ALA A 134 13.30 -21.30 1.83
C ALA A 134 14.37 -21.01 0.77
N ASP A 135 14.36 -21.74 -0.34
CA ASP A 135 15.41 -21.69 -1.33
C ASP A 135 14.88 -21.09 -2.65
N LEU A 136 15.41 -19.92 -2.98
CA LEU A 136 15.10 -19.22 -4.22
C LEU A 136 16.35 -19.22 -5.11
N ASP A 137 16.35 -20.07 -6.14
CA ASP A 137 17.37 -20.10 -7.19
C ASP A 137 16.92 -19.26 -8.38
N VAL A 138 17.03 -17.94 -8.24
CA VAL A 138 16.71 -17.00 -9.32
C VAL A 138 17.90 -16.09 -9.57
N PRO A 139 18.69 -16.37 -10.63
CA PRO A 139 19.80 -15.51 -11.02
C PRO A 139 19.36 -14.08 -11.35
N ALA A 140 20.32 -13.15 -11.34
CA ALA A 140 20.08 -11.77 -11.72
C ALA A 140 19.40 -11.67 -13.10
N GLN A 141 18.42 -10.78 -13.23
CA GLN A 141 17.68 -10.49 -14.46
C GLN A 141 16.93 -11.71 -15.04
N GLN A 142 16.65 -12.74 -14.22
CA GLN A 142 15.94 -13.94 -14.66
C GLN A 142 14.63 -14.15 -13.92
N THR A 143 13.80 -14.99 -14.52
CA THR A 143 12.53 -15.45 -13.96
C THR A 143 12.59 -16.95 -13.69
N ARG A 144 12.02 -17.39 -12.55
CA ARG A 144 11.75 -18.80 -12.25
C ARG A 144 10.33 -18.98 -11.81
N THR A 145 9.74 -20.12 -12.13
CA THR A 145 8.40 -20.49 -11.69
C THR A 145 8.49 -21.34 -10.43
N TYR A 146 7.75 -20.95 -9.41
CA TYR A 146 7.59 -21.70 -8.17
C TYR A 146 6.13 -22.14 -8.03
N THR A 147 5.92 -23.31 -7.42
CA THR A 147 4.61 -23.78 -7.06
C THR A 147 4.37 -23.52 -5.58
N ILE A 148 3.41 -22.69 -5.27
CA ILE A 148 2.97 -22.40 -3.90
C ILE A 148 2.03 -23.55 -3.48
N PRO A 149 2.35 -24.30 -2.42
CA PRO A 149 1.64 -25.52 -2.08
C PRO A 149 0.38 -25.27 -1.23
N TYR A 150 -0.45 -24.28 -1.58
CA TYR A 150 -1.73 -24.15 -0.90
C TYR A 150 -2.73 -25.21 -1.37
N ASP A 151 -3.57 -25.64 -0.44
CA ASP A 151 -4.62 -26.63 -0.71
C ASP A 151 -5.88 -25.95 -1.24
N ARG A 152 -6.07 -26.01 -2.56
CA ARG A 152 -7.20 -25.40 -3.23
C ARG A 152 -8.54 -26.00 -2.80
N SER A 153 -8.57 -27.28 -2.38
CA SER A 153 -9.80 -27.96 -1.97
C SER A 153 -10.39 -27.38 -0.68
N LYS A 154 -9.57 -26.67 0.10
CA LYS A 154 -9.98 -26.01 1.35
C LYS A 154 -10.45 -24.57 1.15
N ILE A 155 -10.33 -24.02 -0.06
CA ILE A 155 -10.75 -22.66 -0.34
C ILE A 155 -12.27 -22.59 -0.39
N THR A 156 -12.86 -21.79 0.48
CA THR A 156 -14.30 -21.55 0.59
C THR A 156 -14.68 -20.08 0.44
N GLY A 157 -13.70 -19.18 0.54
CA GLY A 157 -13.87 -17.74 0.44
C GLY A 157 -14.38 -17.28 -0.93
N LYS A 158 -15.09 -16.17 -0.93
CA LYS A 158 -15.59 -15.51 -2.16
C LYS A 158 -14.55 -14.63 -2.80
N GLU A 159 -13.64 -14.11 -2.00
CA GLU A 159 -12.52 -13.29 -2.42
C GLU A 159 -11.27 -13.85 -1.74
N VAL A 160 -10.31 -14.29 -2.56
CA VAL A 160 -9.12 -14.99 -2.07
C VAL A 160 -7.88 -14.41 -2.71
N PHE A 161 -6.94 -14.02 -1.88
CA PHE A 161 -5.64 -13.51 -2.29
C PHE A 161 -4.50 -14.39 -1.77
N LEU A 162 -3.49 -14.56 -2.59
CA LEU A 162 -2.20 -15.09 -2.20
C LEU A 162 -1.27 -13.91 -1.92
N ASN A 163 -0.93 -13.70 -0.66
CA ASN A 163 0.06 -12.73 -0.23
C ASN A 163 1.44 -13.40 -0.26
N ILE A 164 2.43 -12.71 -0.78
CA ILE A 164 3.83 -13.18 -0.88
C ILE A 164 4.72 -12.10 -0.29
N ASP A 165 5.61 -12.51 0.62
CA ASP A 165 6.69 -11.70 1.17
C ASP A 165 8.03 -12.31 0.80
N PHE A 166 8.95 -11.51 0.28
CA PHE A 166 10.35 -11.89 0.14
C PHE A 166 11.12 -11.38 1.34
N ARG A 167 11.69 -12.31 2.12
CA ARG A 167 12.35 -12.01 3.40
C ARG A 167 13.82 -12.37 3.35
N LEU A 168 14.67 -11.50 3.92
CA LEU A 168 16.09 -11.79 4.10
C LEU A 168 16.29 -13.01 5.00
N LYS A 169 17.13 -13.97 4.58
CA LYS A 169 17.56 -15.09 5.42
C LYS A 169 18.67 -14.67 6.40
N ASN A 170 19.64 -13.94 5.90
CA ASN A 170 20.76 -13.45 6.69
C ASN A 170 20.80 -11.92 6.66
N SER A 171 21.20 -11.30 7.77
CA SER A 171 21.36 -9.85 7.86
C SER A 171 22.39 -9.33 6.86
N GLU A 172 22.14 -8.16 6.33
CA GLU A 172 23.02 -7.38 5.45
C GLU A 172 23.25 -5.99 6.06
N PRO A 173 24.21 -5.19 5.57
CA PRO A 173 24.35 -3.81 6.02
C PRO A 173 23.02 -3.06 5.93
N LEU A 174 22.60 -2.45 7.04
CA LEU A 174 21.35 -1.69 7.20
C LEU A 174 20.04 -2.50 7.11
N MET A 175 20.11 -3.84 6.97
CA MET A 175 18.94 -4.72 6.91
C MET A 175 19.11 -5.94 7.81
N THR A 176 18.08 -6.28 8.55
CA THR A 176 18.10 -7.43 9.47
C THR A 176 17.49 -8.67 8.84
N ALA A 177 17.95 -9.84 9.28
CA ALA A 177 17.31 -11.11 8.91
C ALA A 177 15.81 -11.08 9.25
N GLY A 178 14.99 -11.65 8.37
CA GLY A 178 13.53 -11.63 8.48
C GLY A 178 12.86 -10.39 7.91
N GLN A 179 13.61 -9.33 7.59
CA GLN A 179 13.04 -8.11 7.00
C GLN A 179 12.44 -8.40 5.63
N ILE A 180 11.22 -7.90 5.39
CA ILE A 180 10.56 -7.96 4.10
C ILE A 180 11.20 -6.92 3.17
N VAL A 181 11.67 -7.36 2.03
CA VAL A 181 12.32 -6.50 1.02
C VAL A 181 11.49 -6.31 -0.23
N ALA A 182 10.53 -7.21 -0.47
CA ALA A 182 9.56 -7.12 -1.55
C ALA A 182 8.31 -7.91 -1.19
N TYR A 183 7.18 -7.55 -1.78
CA TYR A 183 5.93 -8.25 -1.53
C TYR A 183 5.01 -8.18 -2.74
N ALA A 184 4.03 -9.09 -2.78
CA ALA A 184 2.97 -9.10 -3.78
C ALA A 184 1.68 -9.64 -3.19
N GLN A 185 0.55 -9.13 -3.65
CA GLN A 185 -0.77 -9.71 -3.42
C GLN A 185 -1.35 -10.16 -4.77
N LEU A 186 -1.59 -11.45 -4.90
CA LEU A 186 -2.00 -12.07 -6.16
C LEU A 186 -3.42 -12.63 -6.02
N PRO A 187 -4.35 -12.30 -6.93
CA PRO A 187 -5.71 -12.82 -6.85
C PRO A 187 -5.74 -14.31 -7.18
N VAL A 188 -6.38 -15.11 -6.33
CA VAL A 188 -6.66 -16.54 -6.52
C VAL A 188 -8.12 -16.77 -6.88
N VAL A 189 -9.04 -16.18 -6.11
CA VAL A 189 -10.46 -16.10 -6.43
C VAL A 189 -10.87 -14.65 -6.31
N THR A 190 -11.40 -14.09 -7.37
CA THR A 190 -11.99 -12.77 -7.32
C THR A 190 -13.50 -12.88 -7.49
N LYS A 191 -14.25 -12.10 -6.73
CA LYS A 191 -15.66 -11.86 -7.06
C LYS A 191 -15.68 -11.47 -8.54
N GLN A 192 -16.43 -12.19 -9.37
CA GLN A 192 -16.57 -11.78 -10.76
C GLN A 192 -16.94 -10.29 -10.74
N ALA A 193 -16.02 -9.46 -11.22
CA ALA A 193 -16.38 -8.08 -11.54
C ALA A 193 -17.68 -8.14 -12.32
N CYS A 194 -18.65 -7.33 -11.95
CA CYS A 194 -19.96 -7.30 -12.59
C CYS A 194 -19.81 -7.58 -14.08
N LYS A 195 -20.30 -8.75 -14.54
CA LYS A 195 -20.38 -9.06 -15.96
C LYS A 195 -21.45 -8.15 -16.55
N GLY A 196 -21.09 -6.90 -16.77
CA GLY A 196 -21.99 -5.89 -17.30
C GLY A 196 -21.38 -4.50 -17.19
N ASP A 197 -21.81 -3.62 -18.00
CA ASP A 197 -21.50 -2.21 -17.91
C ASP A 197 -21.99 -1.68 -16.56
N CYS A 198 -21.05 -1.41 -15.63
CA CYS A 198 -21.38 -0.90 -14.30
C CYS A 198 -22.21 0.40 -14.38
N SER A 199 -22.11 1.14 -15.49
CA SER A 199 -22.98 2.29 -15.76
C SER A 199 -24.43 1.88 -15.96
N LYS A 200 -24.69 0.69 -16.53
CA LYS A 200 -26.05 0.14 -16.67
C LYS A 200 -26.56 -0.38 -15.33
N MET A 201 -25.72 -1.03 -14.50
CA MET A 201 -26.14 -1.43 -13.15
C MET A 201 -26.46 -0.23 -12.26
N LEU A 202 -25.67 0.86 -12.37
CA LEU A 202 -25.99 2.14 -11.73
C LEU A 202 -27.28 2.74 -12.30
N ALA A 203 -27.54 2.61 -13.61
CA ALA A 203 -28.74 3.09 -14.25
C ALA A 203 -29.99 2.23 -13.97
N GLU A 204 -29.84 0.89 -13.91
CA GLU A 204 -30.91 -0.05 -13.60
C GLU A 204 -31.24 -0.11 -12.09
N GLY A 205 -30.25 0.11 -11.22
CA GLY A 205 -30.45 0.33 -9.79
C GLY A 205 -31.25 1.60 -9.46
N HIS A 206 -31.41 2.50 -10.44
CA HIS A 206 -32.27 3.67 -10.36
C HIS A 206 -33.74 3.37 -10.71
N GLY A 207 -34.20 2.16 -10.44
CA GLY A 207 -35.64 1.87 -10.46
C GLY A 207 -36.36 2.88 -9.57
N LYS A 208 -36.99 3.89 -10.17
CA LYS A 208 -38.01 4.86 -9.74
C LYS A 208 -38.22 5.16 -8.23
N LYS A 209 -37.35 4.69 -7.34
CA LYS A 209 -37.38 5.01 -5.92
C LYS A 209 -36.53 6.26 -5.69
N LYS A 210 -37.19 7.41 -5.67
CA LYS A 210 -36.57 8.71 -5.44
C LYS A 210 -35.76 8.68 -4.14
N MET A 211 -34.48 9.06 -4.22
CA MET A 211 -33.72 9.43 -3.02
C MET A 211 -34.47 10.55 -2.30
N LYS A 212 -34.80 10.33 -1.06
CA LYS A 212 -35.37 11.39 -0.22
C LYS A 212 -34.24 12.07 0.53
N LEU A 213 -34.05 13.34 0.26
CA LEU A 213 -33.26 14.18 1.16
C LEU A 213 -34.08 14.33 2.44
N ALA A 214 -33.69 13.66 3.50
CA ALA A 214 -34.32 13.83 4.79
C ALA A 214 -33.89 15.19 5.37
N ALA A 215 -34.83 15.86 6.02
CA ALA A 215 -34.74 17.25 6.47
C ALA A 215 -33.43 17.59 7.19
N LYS A 216 -32.93 18.79 6.89
CA LYS A 216 -31.92 19.51 7.67
C LYS A 216 -32.39 19.65 9.13
N LYS A 217 -31.84 18.89 10.04
CA LYS A 217 -31.83 19.19 11.46
C LYS A 217 -30.37 19.25 11.87
N ASP A 218 -29.98 20.35 12.45
CA ASP A 218 -28.71 20.51 13.15
C ASP A 218 -27.43 20.11 12.37
N ASN A 219 -27.09 20.86 11.32
CA ASN A 219 -25.88 20.66 10.54
C ASN A 219 -25.69 19.27 9.85
N VAL A 220 -26.60 18.33 10.04
CA VAL A 220 -26.53 16.99 9.44
C VAL A 220 -27.40 16.93 8.18
N VAL A 221 -26.82 16.50 7.08
CA VAL A 221 -27.53 16.14 5.85
C VAL A 221 -27.70 14.63 5.82
N ALA A 222 -28.91 14.14 5.82
CA ALA A 222 -29.18 12.71 5.69
C ALA A 222 -29.79 12.41 4.31
N VAL A 223 -29.27 11.41 3.65
CA VAL A 223 -29.81 10.84 2.40
C VAL A 223 -30.25 9.42 2.71
N THR A 224 -31.52 9.13 2.52
CA THR A 224 -32.07 7.79 2.77
C THR A 224 -32.51 7.15 1.47
N THR A 225 -32.06 5.93 1.28
CA THR A 225 -32.53 4.98 0.27
C THR A 225 -33.27 3.84 0.96
N PRO A 226 -33.96 2.94 0.26
CA PRO A 226 -34.61 1.79 0.89
C PRO A 226 -33.69 0.89 1.73
N ASN A 227 -32.39 0.86 1.39
CA ASN A 227 -31.44 -0.07 1.95
C ASN A 227 -30.29 0.60 2.71
N LEU A 228 -30.19 1.94 2.65
CA LEU A 228 -29.08 2.68 3.24
C LEU A 228 -29.52 4.08 3.67
N THR A 229 -29.04 4.52 4.83
CA THR A 229 -29.11 5.92 5.24
C THR A 229 -27.67 6.44 5.39
N PHE A 230 -27.32 7.42 4.60
CA PHE A 230 -26.07 8.17 4.70
C PHE A 230 -26.32 9.47 5.46
N LYS A 231 -25.47 9.77 6.45
CA LYS A 231 -25.51 11.03 7.21
C LYS A 231 -24.16 11.73 7.07
N LEU A 232 -24.19 12.97 6.66
CA LEU A 232 -23.02 13.85 6.59
C LEU A 232 -23.20 14.95 7.64
N ASP A 233 -22.30 15.03 8.61
CA ASP A 233 -22.17 16.17 9.50
C ASP A 233 -21.38 17.26 8.78
N ARG A 234 -21.99 18.43 8.60
CA ARG A 234 -21.37 19.55 7.86
C ARG A 234 -20.27 20.28 8.66
N THR A 235 -20.14 19.96 9.93
CA THR A 235 -19.14 20.55 10.82
C THR A 235 -17.88 19.68 10.87
N THR A 236 -18.04 18.36 10.84
CA THR A 236 -16.92 17.42 11.03
C THR A 236 -16.58 16.60 9.78
N GLY A 237 -17.45 16.58 8.79
CA GLY A 237 -17.31 15.79 7.56
C GLY A 237 -17.96 14.43 7.62
#